data_d31380f1ecf10dd925c48ad177a96912
#
_entry.id   d31380f1ecf10dd925c48ad177a96912
#
_cell.length_a   1.000
_cell.length_b   1.000
_cell.length_c   1.000
_cell.angle_alpha   90.00
_cell.angle_beta   90.00
_cell.angle_gamma   90.00
#
_symmetry.space_group_name_H-M   'P 1'
#
loop_
_entity.id
_entity.type
_entity.pdbx_description
1 polymer ?
#
loop_
_entity_poly.entity_id
_entity_poly.type
_entity_poly.pdbx_seq_one_letter_code
_entity_poly.pdbx_strand_id
1 'polypeptide(L)'
;MIPEAARRLVDKASSIVAFTGAGMSAESGLATYRSPKSGLWENVDPTAMASIDAWARDPEPMWQWYLARREQAAQAEPNAGHRALAGIPVITQNIDDLHERGGAEDVVHLHGSLFEFRCTMCARPYRGPLTNELISCPLCENLIRPGVVWFGEMLPSKEWNRAEELIRDCDLLIVVGTSGIVQPAASLPLLARHVLEISPDPTSLTPISDYSWRTTAAIGLSALLHWIR
;
A
#
# COMPACT_ATOMS: atom_id res chain seq x y z
N MET A 1 22.75 -12.87 1.27
CA MET A 1 23.65 -12.24 2.30
C MET A 1 23.19 -10.79 2.44
N ILE A 2 23.02 -10.31 3.67
CA ILE A 2 22.62 -8.93 3.94
C ILE A 2 23.81 -8.02 3.66
N PRO A 3 23.66 -6.95 2.83
CA PRO A 3 24.73 -5.97 2.63
C PRO A 3 25.09 -5.28 3.95
N GLU A 4 26.39 -5.06 4.15
CA GLU A 4 26.90 -4.46 5.40
C GLU A 4 26.31 -3.06 5.66
N ALA A 5 26.12 -2.26 4.62
CA ALA A 5 25.53 -0.93 4.74
C ALA A 5 24.06 -1.00 5.23
N ALA A 6 23.25 -1.92 4.69
CA ALA A 6 21.88 -2.13 5.15
C ALA A 6 21.83 -2.58 6.62
N ARG A 7 22.71 -3.52 6.99
CA ARG A 7 22.83 -4.01 8.37
C ARG A 7 23.20 -2.89 9.34
N ARG A 8 24.18 -2.05 9.00
CA ARG A 8 24.59 -0.91 9.85
C ARG A 8 23.47 0.09 10.10
N LEU A 9 22.59 0.34 9.11
CA LEU A 9 21.44 1.23 9.30
C LEU A 9 20.47 0.65 10.32
N VAL A 10 20.18 -0.64 10.21
CA VAL A 10 19.26 -1.34 11.13
C VAL A 10 19.86 -1.45 12.53
N ASP A 11 21.15 -1.83 12.67
CA ASP A 11 21.80 -1.98 13.97
C ASP A 11 21.88 -0.66 14.76
N LYS A 12 21.85 0.48 14.08
CA LYS A 12 21.87 1.81 14.72
C LYS A 12 20.48 2.35 15.06
N ALA A 13 19.43 1.79 14.49
CA ALA A 13 18.07 2.29 14.67
C ALA A 13 17.45 1.69 15.94
N SER A 14 16.93 2.54 16.81
CA SER A 14 16.10 2.16 17.97
C SER A 14 14.64 2.07 17.60
N SER A 15 14.23 2.80 16.57
CA SER A 15 12.85 2.83 16.05
C SER A 15 12.85 2.69 14.53
N ILE A 16 12.07 1.75 14.02
CA ILE A 16 11.96 1.43 12.59
C ILE A 16 10.50 1.53 12.17
N VAL A 17 10.26 2.14 11.01
CA VAL A 17 8.95 2.19 10.34
C VAL A 17 9.13 1.67 8.92
N ALA A 18 8.15 0.93 8.41
CA ALA A 18 8.12 0.50 7.01
C ALA A 18 7.18 1.39 6.18
N PHE A 19 7.62 1.79 4.98
CA PHE A 19 6.82 2.47 3.98
C PHE A 19 6.73 1.62 2.72
N THR A 20 5.52 1.14 2.39
CA THR A 20 5.36 0.10 1.37
C THR A 20 4.46 0.53 0.21
N GLY A 21 4.69 -0.06 -0.96
CA GLY A 21 3.86 0.08 -2.15
C GLY A 21 3.60 -1.27 -2.82
N ALA A 22 3.02 -1.26 -4.01
CA ALA A 22 2.50 -2.46 -4.68
C ALA A 22 3.54 -3.58 -4.89
N GLY A 23 4.82 -3.24 -5.02
CA GLY A 23 5.91 -4.21 -5.11
C GLY A 23 6.07 -5.08 -3.86
N MET A 24 5.55 -4.66 -2.72
CA MET A 24 5.50 -5.46 -1.48
C MET A 24 4.63 -6.71 -1.65
N SER A 25 3.51 -6.60 -2.39
CA SER A 25 2.55 -7.68 -2.60
C SER A 25 2.76 -8.46 -3.91
N ALA A 26 3.79 -8.09 -4.71
CA ALA A 26 4.08 -8.75 -5.98
C ALA A 26 4.38 -10.25 -5.83
N GLU A 27 5.19 -10.62 -4.82
CA GLU A 27 5.54 -12.03 -4.53
C GLU A 27 4.39 -12.79 -3.84
N SER A 28 3.30 -12.11 -3.50
CA SER A 28 2.02 -12.72 -3.07
C SER A 28 1.05 -12.94 -4.25
N GLY A 29 1.47 -12.63 -5.48
CA GLY A 29 0.69 -12.82 -6.70
C GLY A 29 -0.23 -11.65 -7.04
N LEU A 30 -0.17 -10.52 -6.31
CA LEU A 30 -0.95 -9.34 -6.66
C LEU A 30 -0.22 -8.49 -7.71
N ALA A 31 -0.93 -8.15 -8.78
CA ALA A 31 -0.38 -7.35 -9.88
C ALA A 31 0.02 -5.95 -9.41
N THR A 32 1.19 -5.48 -9.84
CA THR A 32 1.66 -4.12 -9.62
C THR A 32 1.36 -3.25 -10.84
N TYR A 33 1.37 -1.91 -10.66
CA TYR A 33 1.24 -0.94 -11.76
C TYR A 33 2.31 -1.08 -12.87
N ARG A 34 3.43 -1.76 -12.57
CA ARG A 34 4.58 -1.92 -13.47
C ARG A 34 4.70 -3.31 -14.09
N SER A 35 3.84 -4.26 -13.74
CA SER A 35 3.93 -5.63 -14.26
C SER A 35 3.24 -5.73 -15.62
N PRO A 36 3.98 -5.67 -16.76
CA PRO A 36 3.36 -5.66 -18.08
C PRO A 36 2.87 -7.03 -18.55
N LYS A 37 3.04 -8.10 -17.78
CA LYS A 37 2.88 -9.47 -18.26
C LYS A 37 1.88 -10.37 -17.51
N SER A 38 1.23 -9.87 -16.49
CA SER A 38 0.24 -10.70 -15.78
C SER A 38 -0.80 -9.84 -15.12
N GLY A 39 -1.88 -9.52 -15.78
CA GLY A 39 -2.92 -9.03 -14.98
C GLY A 39 -3.90 -8.02 -15.57
N LEU A 40 -4.86 -7.73 -14.77
CA LEU A 40 -5.96 -6.80 -14.94
C LEU A 40 -5.56 -5.38 -15.45
N TRP A 41 -4.27 -5.01 -15.36
CA TRP A 41 -3.75 -3.71 -15.81
C TRP A 41 -3.17 -3.73 -17.24
N GLU A 42 -3.05 -4.88 -17.89
CA GLU A 42 -2.34 -5.01 -19.17
C GLU A 42 -2.98 -4.21 -20.30
N ASN A 43 -4.28 -3.89 -20.15
CA ASN A 43 -5.07 -3.12 -21.13
C ASN A 43 -5.96 -2.05 -20.48
N VAL A 44 -5.72 -1.69 -19.21
CA VAL A 44 -6.56 -0.76 -18.48
C VAL A 44 -5.74 0.46 -18.04
N ASP A 45 -6.14 1.63 -18.50
CA ASP A 45 -5.63 2.89 -17.95
C ASP A 45 -5.97 2.97 -16.46
N PRO A 46 -4.97 3.05 -15.56
CA PRO A 46 -5.21 3.17 -14.13
C PRO A 46 -6.12 4.35 -13.77
N THR A 47 -6.07 5.45 -14.50
CA THR A 47 -6.94 6.61 -14.28
C THR A 47 -8.38 6.33 -14.67
N ALA A 48 -8.62 5.44 -15.62
CA ALA A 48 -9.96 5.01 -16.02
C ALA A 48 -10.63 4.12 -14.96
N MET A 49 -9.85 3.41 -14.14
CA MET A 49 -10.35 2.47 -13.12
C MET A 49 -10.08 2.92 -11.68
N ALA A 50 -9.45 4.06 -11.48
CA ALA A 50 -9.12 4.57 -10.16
C ALA A 50 -9.22 6.10 -10.09
N SER A 51 -10.25 6.70 -10.71
CA SER A 51 -10.52 8.13 -10.60
C SER A 51 -11.97 8.43 -10.21
N ILE A 52 -12.16 9.54 -9.49
CA ILE A 52 -13.52 9.96 -9.10
C ILE A 52 -14.36 10.35 -10.33
N ASP A 53 -13.74 10.89 -11.36
CA ASP A 53 -14.42 11.25 -12.61
C ASP A 53 -14.90 10.03 -13.39
N ALA A 54 -14.13 8.94 -13.39
CA ALA A 54 -14.54 7.68 -14.01
C ALA A 54 -15.75 7.08 -13.28
N TRP A 55 -15.73 7.08 -11.94
CA TRP A 55 -16.86 6.64 -11.13
C TRP A 55 -18.12 7.47 -11.39
N ALA A 56 -17.99 8.78 -11.48
CA ALA A 56 -19.12 9.67 -11.73
C ALA A 56 -19.74 9.45 -13.14
N ARG A 57 -18.93 9.03 -14.10
CA ARG A 57 -19.35 8.81 -15.48
C ARG A 57 -20.02 7.45 -15.67
N ASP A 58 -19.39 6.40 -15.19
CA ASP A 58 -19.84 5.01 -15.33
C ASP A 58 -19.30 4.17 -14.17
N PRO A 59 -20.06 4.01 -13.07
CA PRO A 59 -19.61 3.31 -11.87
C PRO A 59 -19.55 1.79 -12.02
N GLU A 60 -20.31 1.20 -12.93
CA GLU A 60 -20.47 -0.26 -13.00
C GLU A 60 -19.17 -1.00 -13.35
N PRO A 61 -18.37 -0.62 -14.36
CA PRO A 61 -17.10 -1.27 -14.64
C PRO A 61 -16.11 -1.18 -13.48
N MET A 62 -16.08 -0.03 -12.77
CA MET A 62 -15.25 0.13 -11.59
C MET A 62 -15.71 -0.76 -10.44
N TRP A 63 -17.02 -0.86 -10.21
CA TRP A 63 -17.58 -1.74 -9.18
C TRP A 63 -17.16 -3.19 -9.39
N GLN A 64 -17.39 -3.73 -10.60
CA GLN A 64 -17.00 -5.08 -10.96
C GLN A 64 -15.49 -5.33 -10.82
N TRP A 65 -14.69 -4.38 -11.28
CA TRP A 65 -13.23 -4.46 -11.20
C TRP A 65 -12.74 -4.51 -9.75
N TYR A 66 -13.29 -3.66 -8.86
CA TYR A 66 -12.90 -3.64 -7.45
C TYR A 66 -13.39 -4.88 -6.70
N LEU A 67 -14.55 -5.44 -7.02
CA LEU A 67 -15.00 -6.73 -6.46
C LEU A 67 -14.05 -7.86 -6.85
N ALA A 68 -13.65 -7.95 -8.11
CA ALA A 68 -12.69 -8.95 -8.58
C ALA A 68 -11.32 -8.80 -7.90
N ARG A 69 -10.83 -7.56 -7.74
CA ARG A 69 -9.57 -7.31 -7.03
C ARG A 69 -9.65 -7.65 -5.55
N ARG A 70 -10.77 -7.37 -4.90
CA ARG A 70 -11.00 -7.76 -3.51
C ARG A 70 -10.93 -9.28 -3.34
N GLU A 71 -11.54 -10.02 -4.26
CA GLU A 71 -11.49 -11.48 -4.24
C GLU A 71 -10.06 -12.01 -4.44
N GLN A 72 -9.31 -11.45 -5.40
CA GLN A 72 -7.90 -11.79 -5.60
C GLN A 72 -7.06 -11.51 -4.34
N ALA A 73 -7.25 -10.33 -3.71
CA ALA A 73 -6.53 -9.99 -2.49
C ALA A 73 -6.88 -10.92 -1.33
N ALA A 74 -8.16 -11.32 -1.20
CA ALA A 74 -8.62 -12.26 -0.19
C ALA A 74 -8.00 -13.67 -0.35
N GLN A 75 -7.74 -14.09 -1.59
CA GLN A 75 -7.13 -15.39 -1.90
C GLN A 75 -5.59 -15.36 -1.83
N ALA A 76 -4.98 -14.20 -1.95
CA ALA A 76 -3.53 -14.05 -1.86
C ALA A 76 -3.04 -14.32 -0.43
N GLU A 77 -1.83 -14.89 -0.31
CA GLU A 77 -1.21 -15.13 1.00
C GLU A 77 -0.10 -14.10 1.30
N PRO A 78 0.03 -13.65 2.56
CA PRO A 78 1.16 -12.82 2.94
C PRO A 78 2.48 -13.53 2.62
N ASN A 79 3.41 -12.87 1.95
CA ASN A 79 4.75 -13.41 1.70
C ASN A 79 5.66 -13.24 2.93
N ALA A 80 6.90 -13.72 2.83
CA ALA A 80 7.87 -13.66 3.92
C ALA A 80 8.19 -12.21 4.36
N GLY A 81 8.12 -11.25 3.45
CA GLY A 81 8.31 -9.83 3.77
C GLY A 81 7.20 -9.26 4.66
N HIS A 82 5.92 -9.57 4.35
CA HIS A 82 4.79 -9.15 5.20
C HIS A 82 4.95 -9.72 6.63
N ARG A 83 5.26 -11.02 6.75
CA ARG A 83 5.47 -11.67 8.06
C ARG A 83 6.68 -11.11 8.81
N ALA A 84 7.71 -10.68 8.09
CA ALA A 84 8.88 -10.06 8.72
C ALA A 84 8.56 -8.71 9.36
N LEU A 85 7.58 -7.98 8.85
CA LEU A 85 7.12 -6.70 9.39
C LEU A 85 6.19 -6.83 10.61
N ALA A 86 5.87 -8.03 11.08
CA ALA A 86 5.10 -8.22 12.31
C ALA A 86 5.78 -7.47 13.48
N GLY A 87 5.03 -6.61 14.18
CA GLY A 87 5.53 -5.77 15.28
C GLY A 87 6.29 -4.50 14.86
N ILE A 88 6.33 -4.19 13.56
CA ILE A 88 6.88 -2.92 13.04
C ILE A 88 5.71 -2.09 12.48
N PRO A 89 5.58 -0.80 12.83
CA PRO A 89 4.59 0.07 12.24
C PRO A 89 4.77 0.16 10.72
N VAL A 90 3.66 0.03 9.97
CA VAL A 90 3.65 0.03 8.52
C VAL A 90 2.80 1.19 8.00
N ILE A 91 3.36 1.97 7.11
CA ILE A 91 2.64 2.93 6.28
C ILE A 91 2.56 2.35 4.88
N THR A 92 1.37 2.12 4.38
CA THR A 92 1.20 1.47 3.08
C THR A 92 0.39 2.29 2.09
N GLN A 93 0.82 2.26 0.84
CA GLN A 93 0.04 2.73 -0.32
C GLN A 93 -0.88 1.62 -0.85
N ASN A 94 -0.68 0.38 -0.38
CA ASN A 94 -1.49 -0.75 -0.80
C ASN A 94 -2.89 -0.70 -0.17
N ILE A 95 -3.82 -1.28 -0.89
CA ILE A 95 -5.23 -1.37 -0.51
C ILE A 95 -5.64 -2.81 -0.14
N ASP A 96 -4.70 -3.76 -0.20
CA ASP A 96 -4.87 -5.13 0.31
C ASP A 96 -4.65 -5.18 1.84
N ASP A 97 -4.95 -6.32 2.47
CA ASP A 97 -4.84 -6.58 3.91
C ASP A 97 -3.67 -7.53 4.26
N LEU A 98 -2.70 -7.67 3.36
CA LEU A 98 -1.62 -8.65 3.54
C LEU A 98 -0.66 -8.29 4.68
N HIS A 99 -0.53 -7.03 5.04
CA HIS A 99 0.24 -6.62 6.21
C HIS A 99 -0.38 -7.11 7.51
N GLU A 100 -1.68 -6.88 7.71
CA GLU A 100 -2.44 -7.33 8.87
C GLU A 100 -2.45 -8.85 8.96
N ARG A 101 -2.75 -9.53 7.86
CA ARG A 101 -2.70 -10.99 7.78
C ARG A 101 -1.29 -11.55 7.94
N GLY A 102 -0.26 -10.75 7.69
CA GLY A 102 1.14 -11.03 7.95
C GLY A 102 1.55 -10.83 9.41
N GLY A 103 0.67 -10.26 10.25
CA GLY A 103 0.88 -10.04 11.68
C GLY A 103 1.27 -8.60 12.04
N ALA A 104 1.18 -7.62 11.13
CA ALA A 104 1.37 -6.23 11.46
C ALA A 104 0.13 -5.69 12.21
N GLU A 105 0.35 -5.03 13.37
CA GLU A 105 -0.72 -4.51 14.23
C GLU A 105 -0.99 -3.02 14.03
N ASP A 106 0.03 -2.24 13.67
CA ASP A 106 -0.07 -0.79 13.40
C ASP A 106 0.14 -0.54 11.91
N VAL A 107 -0.95 -0.56 11.14
CA VAL A 107 -0.95 -0.35 9.68
C VAL A 107 -1.71 0.91 9.32
N VAL A 108 -1.05 1.84 8.63
CA VAL A 108 -1.64 3.08 8.12
C VAL A 108 -1.85 2.97 6.62
N HIS A 109 -3.11 2.85 6.19
CA HIS A 109 -3.50 2.78 4.78
C HIS A 109 -3.72 4.17 4.18
N LEU A 110 -2.74 4.68 3.42
CA LEU A 110 -2.83 6.00 2.80
C LEU A 110 -3.89 6.08 1.69
N HIS A 111 -4.14 4.97 1.02
CA HIS A 111 -5.09 4.91 -0.10
C HIS A 111 -6.37 4.11 0.22
N GLY A 112 -6.67 3.90 1.52
CA GLY A 112 -7.84 3.14 1.94
C GLY A 112 -7.70 1.63 1.74
N SER A 113 -8.84 0.91 1.70
CA SER A 113 -8.85 -0.55 1.70
C SER A 113 -9.87 -1.13 0.71
N LEU A 114 -9.50 -2.26 0.07
CA LEU A 114 -10.40 -3.10 -0.73
C LEU A 114 -11.51 -3.77 0.09
N PHE A 115 -11.31 -3.88 1.39
CA PHE A 115 -12.22 -4.59 2.30
C PHE A 115 -13.20 -3.65 3.00
N GLU A 116 -13.05 -2.34 2.77
CA GLU A 116 -13.97 -1.32 3.27
C GLU A 116 -14.86 -0.78 2.15
N PHE A 117 -16.10 -0.45 2.49
CA PHE A 117 -17.08 0.16 1.59
C PHE A 117 -17.76 1.33 2.28
N ARG A 118 -18.09 2.35 1.50
CA ARG A 118 -18.76 3.56 2.00
C ARG A 118 -19.70 4.17 0.98
N CYS A 119 -20.64 4.96 1.44
CA CYS A 119 -21.46 5.75 0.53
C CYS A 119 -20.64 6.85 -0.15
N THR A 120 -20.86 7.05 -1.44
CA THR A 120 -20.20 8.09 -2.24
C THR A 120 -20.49 9.51 -1.70
N MET A 121 -21.73 9.76 -1.23
CA MET A 121 -22.15 11.10 -0.80
C MET A 121 -22.08 11.32 0.70
N CYS A 122 -22.73 10.47 1.51
CA CYS A 122 -22.74 10.67 2.95
C CYS A 122 -21.53 10.09 3.68
N ALA A 123 -20.59 9.45 2.96
CA ALA A 123 -19.35 8.85 3.44
C ALA A 123 -19.52 7.79 4.55
N ARG A 124 -20.75 7.42 4.93
CA ARG A 124 -20.98 6.41 5.97
C ARG A 124 -20.46 5.04 5.52
N PRO A 125 -19.78 4.30 6.42
CA PRO A 125 -19.38 2.93 6.17
C PRO A 125 -20.59 2.05 5.82
N TYR A 126 -20.40 1.17 4.86
CA TYR A 126 -21.36 0.14 4.47
C TYR A 126 -20.85 -1.23 4.92
N ARG A 127 -21.68 -1.97 5.63
CA ARG A 127 -21.35 -3.30 6.18
C ARG A 127 -22.35 -4.37 5.76
N GLY A 128 -23.21 -4.05 4.78
CA GLY A 128 -24.16 -4.99 4.22
C GLY A 128 -23.51 -6.00 3.25
N PRO A 129 -24.30 -6.95 2.76
CA PRO A 129 -23.82 -7.91 1.76
C PRO A 129 -23.41 -7.20 0.47
N LEU A 130 -22.35 -7.69 -0.14
CA LEU A 130 -21.91 -7.23 -1.46
C LEU A 130 -22.55 -8.09 -2.55
N THR A 131 -22.99 -7.44 -3.61
CA THR A 131 -23.55 -8.07 -4.81
C THR A 131 -22.78 -7.62 -6.04
N ASN A 132 -22.95 -8.32 -7.15
CA ASN A 132 -22.39 -7.90 -8.44
C ASN A 132 -23.08 -6.63 -8.99
N GLU A 133 -24.27 -6.30 -8.52
CA GLU A 133 -24.97 -5.09 -8.89
C GLU A 133 -24.55 -3.92 -8.02
N LEU A 134 -24.65 -2.70 -8.55
CA LEU A 134 -24.45 -1.47 -7.79
C LEU A 134 -25.44 -1.40 -6.62
N ILE A 135 -24.94 -1.02 -5.46
CA ILE A 135 -25.71 -0.99 -4.23
C ILE A 135 -26.06 0.46 -3.88
N SER A 136 -27.34 0.73 -3.62
CA SER A 136 -27.78 2.01 -3.10
C SER A 136 -27.56 2.11 -1.58
N CYS A 137 -27.16 3.27 -1.14
CA CYS A 137 -27.03 3.58 0.28
C CYS A 137 -28.41 3.55 0.97
N PRO A 138 -28.58 2.81 2.07
CA PRO A 138 -29.88 2.72 2.75
C PRO A 138 -30.35 4.03 3.41
N LEU A 139 -29.48 5.06 3.44
CA LEU A 139 -29.77 6.35 4.10
C LEU A 139 -30.03 7.50 3.13
N CYS A 140 -29.34 7.54 1.99
CA CYS A 140 -29.44 8.67 1.06
C CYS A 140 -29.57 8.24 -0.40
N GLU A 141 -29.75 6.92 -0.64
CA GLU A 141 -29.95 6.30 -1.96
C GLU A 141 -28.81 6.46 -2.97
N ASN A 142 -27.75 7.20 -2.63
CA ASN A 142 -26.56 7.29 -3.46
C ASN A 142 -25.79 5.97 -3.46
N LEU A 143 -24.90 5.78 -4.43
CA LEU A 143 -24.16 4.53 -4.61
C LEU A 143 -23.18 4.27 -3.46
N ILE A 144 -23.08 2.99 -3.08
CA ILE A 144 -21.99 2.46 -2.27
C ILE A 144 -20.79 2.23 -3.18
N ARG A 145 -19.61 2.57 -2.71
CA ARG A 145 -18.35 2.43 -3.41
C ARG A 145 -17.29 1.75 -2.53
N PRO A 146 -16.21 1.20 -3.13
CA PRO A 146 -15.03 0.77 -2.37
C PRO A 146 -14.43 1.90 -1.55
N GLY A 147 -13.92 1.59 -0.35
CA GLY A 147 -13.27 2.53 0.56
C GLY A 147 -11.84 2.91 0.15
N VAL A 148 -11.57 2.90 -1.14
CA VAL A 148 -10.28 3.23 -1.75
C VAL A 148 -10.24 4.70 -2.11
N VAL A 149 -9.07 5.34 -1.96
CA VAL A 149 -8.83 6.70 -2.45
C VAL A 149 -8.47 6.65 -3.93
N TRP A 150 -9.19 7.41 -4.74
CA TRP A 150 -9.00 7.50 -6.19
C TRP A 150 -8.24 8.76 -6.59
N PHE A 151 -7.67 8.74 -7.79
CA PHE A 151 -7.13 9.96 -8.39
C PHE A 151 -8.20 11.06 -8.45
N GLY A 152 -7.81 12.29 -8.08
CA GLY A 152 -8.73 13.41 -7.90
C GLY A 152 -9.30 13.54 -6.49
N GLU A 153 -9.09 12.57 -5.60
CA GLU A 153 -9.50 12.64 -4.20
C GLU A 153 -8.34 13.03 -3.28
N MET A 154 -8.67 13.67 -2.17
CA MET A 154 -7.71 13.95 -1.10
C MET A 154 -7.42 12.68 -0.28
N LEU A 155 -6.17 12.50 0.13
CA LEU A 155 -5.84 11.46 1.10
C LEU A 155 -6.51 11.73 2.45
N PRO A 156 -6.88 10.67 3.20
CA PRO A 156 -7.48 10.83 4.53
C PRO A 156 -6.51 11.55 5.48
N SER A 157 -6.93 12.68 6.03
CA SER A 157 -6.05 13.54 6.84
C SER A 157 -5.56 12.86 8.12
N LYS A 158 -6.37 11.98 8.71
CA LYS A 158 -6.00 11.23 9.91
C LYS A 158 -4.83 10.28 9.62
N GLU A 159 -4.92 9.49 8.57
CA GLU A 159 -3.92 8.54 8.12
C GLU A 159 -2.65 9.26 7.65
N TRP A 160 -2.82 10.37 6.95
CA TRP A 160 -1.71 11.23 6.54
C TRP A 160 -0.91 11.77 7.74
N ASN A 161 -1.61 12.40 8.70
CA ASN A 161 -0.96 12.97 9.90
C ASN A 161 -0.27 11.88 10.71
N ARG A 162 -0.89 10.70 10.85
CA ARG A 162 -0.29 9.55 11.54
C ARG A 162 0.98 9.07 10.83
N ALA A 163 0.96 9.02 9.49
CA ALA A 163 2.13 8.65 8.70
C ALA A 163 3.28 9.66 8.87
N GLU A 164 3.00 10.96 8.82
CA GLU A 164 4.00 11.99 9.06
C GLU A 164 4.62 11.89 10.47
N GLU A 165 3.80 11.69 11.49
CA GLU A 165 4.24 11.50 12.87
C GLU A 165 5.18 10.30 12.99
N LEU A 166 4.76 9.13 12.52
CA LEU A 166 5.57 7.91 12.54
C LEU A 166 6.92 8.08 11.85
N ILE A 167 6.95 8.74 10.67
CA ILE A 167 8.18 8.93 9.91
C ILE A 167 9.12 9.92 10.59
N ARG A 168 8.60 11.02 11.15
CA ARG A 168 9.43 12.02 11.84
C ARG A 168 10.07 11.47 13.11
N ASP A 169 9.37 10.56 13.80
CA ASP A 169 9.77 10.00 15.07
C ASP A 169 10.66 8.75 14.93
N CYS A 170 10.69 8.11 13.75
CA CYS A 170 11.55 6.96 13.55
C CYS A 170 13.02 7.33 13.29
N ASP A 171 13.93 6.42 13.69
CA ASP A 171 15.35 6.53 13.35
C ASP A 171 15.62 6.04 11.92
N LEU A 172 14.86 5.04 11.46
CA LEU A 172 15.03 4.43 10.14
C LEU A 172 13.68 4.16 9.47
N LEU A 173 13.50 4.69 8.27
CA LEU A 173 12.42 4.34 7.37
C LEU A 173 12.89 3.28 6.37
N ILE A 174 12.27 2.10 6.37
CA ILE A 174 12.50 1.08 5.36
C ILE A 174 11.47 1.25 4.25
N VAL A 175 11.90 1.69 3.08
CA VAL A 175 11.04 1.89 1.91
C VAL A 175 11.07 0.66 1.03
N VAL A 176 9.92 0.04 0.78
CA VAL A 176 9.83 -1.26 0.08
C VAL A 176 8.78 -1.26 -1.01
N GLY A 177 9.16 -1.69 -2.21
CA GLY A 177 8.24 -2.00 -3.28
C GLY A 177 7.40 -0.81 -3.79
N THR A 178 7.87 0.42 -3.60
CA THR A 178 7.23 1.61 -4.16
C THR A 178 8.09 2.25 -5.24
N SER A 179 7.43 2.85 -6.23
CA SER A 179 8.13 3.60 -7.28
C SER A 179 8.53 5.01 -6.86
N GLY A 180 7.92 5.54 -5.79
CA GLY A 180 8.11 6.92 -5.37
C GLY A 180 7.55 7.97 -6.34
N ILE A 181 6.52 7.62 -7.14
CA ILE A 181 5.96 8.53 -8.17
C ILE A 181 4.60 9.08 -7.77
N VAL A 182 3.78 8.28 -7.06
CA VAL A 182 2.39 8.65 -6.75
C VAL A 182 2.36 9.71 -5.66
N GLN A 183 1.96 10.91 -6.05
CA GLN A 183 1.82 12.04 -5.12
C GLN A 183 0.43 12.08 -4.48
N PRO A 184 0.32 12.61 -3.24
CA PRO A 184 1.38 13.19 -2.40
C PRO A 184 2.17 12.13 -1.59
N ALA A 185 1.77 10.87 -1.54
CA ALA A 185 2.39 9.82 -0.73
C ALA A 185 3.91 9.67 -0.95
N ALA A 186 4.38 9.89 -2.19
CA ALA A 186 5.79 9.82 -2.55
C ALA A 186 6.67 10.90 -1.87
N SER A 187 6.09 11.93 -1.27
CA SER A 187 6.84 12.96 -0.53
C SER A 187 7.13 12.56 0.93
N LEU A 188 6.39 11.61 1.50
CA LEU A 188 6.55 11.20 2.89
C LEU A 188 7.97 10.71 3.25
N PRO A 189 8.65 9.88 2.42
CA PRO A 189 10.01 9.44 2.73
C PRO A 189 11.03 10.57 2.87
N LEU A 190 10.76 11.76 2.31
CA LEU A 190 11.63 12.94 2.46
C LEU A 190 11.67 13.48 3.92
N LEU A 191 10.74 13.07 4.76
CA LEU A 191 10.65 13.49 6.16
C LEU A 191 11.52 12.62 7.09
N ALA A 192 11.99 11.46 6.62
CA ALA A 192 12.76 10.53 7.41
C ALA A 192 14.20 11.00 7.65
N ARG A 193 14.77 10.61 8.79
CA ARG A 193 16.19 10.87 9.13
C ARG A 193 17.13 9.99 8.32
N HIS A 194 16.81 8.72 8.25
CA HIS A 194 17.53 7.72 7.46
C HIS A 194 16.56 6.88 6.65
N VAL A 195 16.95 6.56 5.42
CA VAL A 195 16.14 5.77 4.48
C VAL A 195 16.93 4.59 3.96
N LEU A 196 16.39 3.38 4.16
CA LEU A 196 16.83 2.16 3.50
C LEU A 196 15.82 1.76 2.44
N GLU A 197 16.21 1.79 1.17
CA GLU A 197 15.37 1.31 0.08
C GLU A 197 15.60 -0.18 -0.18
N ILE A 198 14.52 -0.96 -0.30
CA ILE A 198 14.51 -2.35 -0.77
C ILE A 198 13.66 -2.41 -2.04
N SER A 199 14.32 -2.56 -3.18
CA SER A 199 13.68 -2.63 -4.49
C SER A 199 14.57 -3.36 -5.48
N PRO A 200 14.04 -4.24 -6.35
CA PRO A 200 14.84 -4.89 -7.38
C PRO A 200 15.45 -3.87 -8.38
N ASP A 201 14.71 -2.80 -8.67
CA ASP A 201 15.09 -1.77 -9.62
C ASP A 201 15.26 -0.40 -8.94
N PRO A 202 16.04 0.53 -9.55
CA PRO A 202 16.08 1.91 -9.12
C PRO A 202 14.69 2.57 -9.16
N THR A 203 14.42 3.44 -8.17
CA THR A 203 13.16 4.20 -8.07
C THR A 203 13.44 5.70 -7.97
N SER A 204 12.39 6.51 -7.92
CA SER A 204 12.53 7.95 -7.65
C SER A 204 13.08 8.25 -6.25
N LEU A 205 13.03 7.28 -5.33
CA LEU A 205 13.50 7.40 -3.95
C LEU A 205 14.96 6.94 -3.79
N THR A 206 15.55 6.26 -4.80
CA THR A 206 16.95 5.83 -4.77
C THR A 206 17.93 6.97 -4.46
N PRO A 207 17.80 8.18 -5.05
CA PRO A 207 18.75 9.28 -4.79
C PRO A 207 18.71 9.84 -3.37
N ILE A 208 17.60 9.65 -2.63
CA ILE A 208 17.45 10.15 -1.26
C ILE A 208 17.70 9.08 -0.21
N SER A 209 17.91 7.83 -0.63
CA SER A 209 18.16 6.71 0.29
C SER A 209 19.61 6.67 0.72
N ASP A 210 19.87 6.49 2.03
CA ASP A 210 21.22 6.27 2.56
C ASP A 210 21.85 4.99 1.99
N TYR A 211 21.00 3.99 1.75
CA TYR A 211 21.38 2.79 1.04
C TYR A 211 20.19 2.19 0.28
N SER A 212 20.46 1.66 -0.91
CA SER A 212 19.47 0.96 -1.73
C SER A 212 19.90 -0.49 -1.95
N TRP A 213 19.14 -1.42 -1.39
CA TRP A 213 19.40 -2.84 -1.55
C TRP A 213 18.58 -3.41 -2.73
N ARG A 214 19.29 -3.86 -3.78
CA ARG A 214 18.67 -4.43 -4.99
C ARG A 214 18.26 -5.88 -4.75
N THR A 215 17.06 -6.05 -4.20
CA THR A 215 16.44 -7.35 -3.92
C THR A 215 14.92 -7.19 -3.86
N THR A 216 14.19 -8.32 -3.79
CA THR A 216 12.75 -8.31 -3.63
C THR A 216 12.34 -8.06 -2.18
N ALA A 217 11.07 -7.70 -1.98
CA ALA A 217 10.52 -7.42 -0.65
C ALA A 217 10.63 -8.63 0.29
N ALA A 218 10.21 -9.81 -0.17
CA ALA A 218 10.23 -11.01 0.65
C ALA A 218 11.65 -11.42 1.06
N ILE A 219 12.61 -11.37 0.13
CA ILE A 219 14.00 -11.73 0.41
C ILE A 219 14.65 -10.68 1.34
N GLY A 220 14.51 -9.40 1.00
CA GLY A 220 15.18 -8.33 1.73
C GLY A 220 14.70 -8.19 3.16
N LEU A 221 13.39 -8.07 3.36
CA LEU A 221 12.83 -7.88 4.69
C LEU A 221 13.01 -9.11 5.59
N SER A 222 12.76 -10.32 5.07
CA SER A 222 12.93 -11.53 5.88
C SER A 222 14.37 -11.73 6.34
N ALA A 223 15.34 -11.46 5.47
CA ALA A 223 16.75 -11.54 5.84
C ALA A 223 17.13 -10.46 6.87
N LEU A 224 16.70 -9.19 6.63
CA LEU A 224 17.07 -8.05 7.45
C LEU A 224 16.46 -8.12 8.87
N LEU A 225 15.17 -8.45 8.97
CA LEU A 225 14.44 -8.41 10.24
C LEU A 225 14.57 -9.70 11.06
N HIS A 226 14.97 -10.80 10.43
CA HIS A 226 15.42 -11.98 11.18
C HIS A 226 16.72 -11.75 11.96
N TRP A 227 17.52 -10.77 11.54
CA TRP A 227 18.75 -10.38 12.21
C TRP A 227 18.51 -9.59 13.52
N ILE A 228 17.38 -8.87 13.62
CA ILE A 228 17.06 -7.98 14.75
C ILE A 228 16.35 -8.74 15.90
N ARG A 229 15.78 -9.89 15.61
CA ARG A 229 15.11 -10.78 16.59
C ARG A 229 16.09 -11.78 17.15
#